data_b2fe458a0cd935e089f8e01e3d0c39b3
#
_entry.id   b2fe458a0cd935e089f8e01e3d0c39b3
#
_cell.length_a   1.000
_cell.length_b   1.000
_cell.length_c   1.000
_cell.angle_alpha   90.00
_cell.angle_beta   90.00
_cell.angle_gamma   90.00
#
_symmetry.space_group_name_H-M   'P 1'
#
loop_
_entity.id
_entity.type
_entity.pdbx_description
1 polymer ?
#
loop_
_entity_poly.entity_id
_entity_poly.type
_entity_poly.pdbx_seq_one_letter_code
_entity_poly.pdbx_strand_id
1 'polypeptide(L)'
;MRKLFAWYGLTFFLALTSVVVWAQTDPDEIVDTLERSKAKGKLLACADPYSFPSAAQNTDPPGYDIEIMREIAKRGGMRLEMVWADTGTRGGTSRAFRNSILKKRCDVFLGMSDSGDDDMLMGQLAFTKPYVGMGYVLVVQGKAADKKTLSELKDANIKVGVPMSTPIDDYLFTHDIPRSLYLDNRRIMQAMSKGEIDASLVWVTAIAVARREYPDAKFHMVEGYVPEADQRWNLNFIVRKQDQSLMKFIDDTVAELLANGKMKQILETYNVPFYPPFS
;
A
#
# COMPACT_ATOMS: atom_id res chain seq x y z
N MET A 1 -3.52 -34.71 -96.79
CA MET A 1 -2.59 -34.24 -95.76
C MET A 1 -3.40 -33.39 -94.76
N ARG A 2 -3.88 -34.00 -93.63
CA ARG A 2 -4.65 -33.34 -92.58
C ARG A 2 -3.76 -33.20 -91.36
N LYS A 3 -3.48 -31.96 -90.96
CA LYS A 3 -2.74 -31.67 -89.70
C LYS A 3 -3.72 -31.56 -88.55
N LEU A 4 -3.61 -32.39 -87.59
CA LEU A 4 -4.31 -32.36 -86.28
C LEU A 4 -3.59 -31.38 -85.35
N PHE A 5 -4.32 -30.34 -84.88
CA PHE A 5 -3.90 -29.46 -83.78
C PHE A 5 -4.42 -30.04 -82.45
N ALA A 6 -3.54 -30.41 -81.58
CA ALA A 6 -3.85 -30.78 -80.20
C ALA A 6 -3.91 -29.52 -79.32
N TRP A 7 -5.04 -29.31 -78.67
CA TRP A 7 -5.27 -28.22 -77.71
C TRP A 7 -4.95 -28.79 -76.29
N TYR A 8 -3.88 -28.27 -75.69
CA TYR A 8 -3.63 -28.50 -74.26
C TYR A 8 -4.35 -27.47 -73.46
N GLY A 9 -5.40 -27.89 -72.73
CA GLY A 9 -6.10 -27.05 -71.74
C GLY A 9 -5.32 -27.04 -70.43
N LEU A 10 -4.79 -25.87 -70.05
CA LEU A 10 -4.12 -25.62 -68.78
C LEU A 10 -5.20 -25.22 -67.75
N THR A 11 -5.62 -26.17 -66.90
CA THR A 11 -6.49 -25.90 -65.78
C THR A 11 -5.72 -25.27 -64.61
N PHE A 12 -5.96 -23.99 -64.39
CA PHE A 12 -5.40 -23.23 -63.25
C PHE A 12 -6.28 -23.52 -62.01
N PHE A 13 -5.76 -24.29 -61.05
CA PHE A 13 -6.38 -24.50 -59.76
C PHE A 13 -6.06 -23.30 -58.87
N LEU A 14 -7.01 -22.37 -58.70
CA LEU A 14 -6.92 -21.33 -57.64
C LEU A 14 -7.19 -21.96 -56.29
N ALA A 15 -6.12 -22.20 -55.50
CA ALA A 15 -6.27 -22.52 -54.12
C ALA A 15 -6.63 -21.27 -53.34
N LEU A 16 -7.90 -21.12 -52.93
CA LEU A 16 -8.36 -20.13 -51.99
C LEU A 16 -7.86 -20.50 -50.57
N THR A 17 -6.73 -19.95 -50.18
CA THR A 17 -6.29 -19.97 -48.78
C THR A 17 -7.11 -18.94 -47.99
N SER A 18 -8.11 -19.41 -47.23
CA SER A 18 -8.84 -18.58 -46.25
C SER A 18 -7.90 -18.21 -45.14
N VAL A 19 -7.38 -16.98 -45.14
CA VAL A 19 -6.67 -16.37 -44.02
C VAL A 19 -7.73 -16.06 -42.97
N VAL A 20 -7.76 -16.89 -41.89
CA VAL A 20 -8.57 -16.58 -40.70
C VAL A 20 -7.85 -15.44 -39.98
N VAL A 21 -8.28 -14.21 -40.22
CA VAL A 21 -7.85 -13.04 -39.43
C VAL A 21 -8.58 -13.11 -38.10
N TRP A 22 -7.87 -13.50 -37.03
CA TRP A 22 -8.35 -13.31 -35.68
C TRP A 22 -8.43 -11.82 -35.39
N ALA A 23 -9.63 -11.27 -35.32
CA ALA A 23 -9.84 -9.90 -34.88
C ALA A 23 -9.38 -9.83 -33.41
N GLN A 24 -8.24 -9.25 -33.16
CA GLN A 24 -7.81 -8.88 -31.80
C GLN A 24 -8.63 -7.67 -31.39
N THR A 25 -9.45 -7.83 -30.35
CA THR A 25 -10.16 -6.70 -29.74
C THR A 25 -9.14 -5.70 -29.22
N ASP A 26 -9.32 -4.42 -29.53
CA ASP A 26 -8.48 -3.35 -28.99
C ASP A 26 -8.60 -3.37 -27.44
N PRO A 27 -7.48 -3.48 -26.70
CA PRO A 27 -7.54 -3.47 -25.24
C PRO A 27 -8.24 -2.24 -24.65
N ASP A 28 -8.32 -1.12 -25.36
CA ASP A 28 -9.00 0.09 -24.91
C ASP A 28 -10.53 0.00 -25.02
N GLU A 29 -11.06 -0.91 -25.83
CA GLU A 29 -12.51 -1.18 -25.96
C GLU A 29 -13.03 -2.12 -24.86
N ILE A 30 -12.16 -2.79 -24.09
CA ILE A 30 -12.54 -3.69 -23.01
C ILE A 30 -13.09 -2.88 -21.84
N VAL A 31 -14.37 -3.09 -21.50
CA VAL A 31 -15.06 -2.37 -20.40
C VAL A 31 -14.58 -2.82 -19.04
N ASP A 32 -14.35 -4.12 -18.82
CA ASP A 32 -13.86 -4.67 -17.57
C ASP A 32 -12.41 -4.27 -17.33
N THR A 33 -12.16 -3.64 -16.18
CA THR A 33 -10.83 -3.08 -15.85
C THR A 33 -9.76 -4.15 -15.69
N LEU A 34 -10.08 -5.30 -15.06
CA LEU A 34 -9.12 -6.39 -14.88
C LEU A 34 -8.73 -6.99 -16.23
N GLU A 35 -9.72 -7.30 -17.06
CA GLU A 35 -9.48 -7.92 -18.38
C GLU A 35 -8.74 -6.96 -19.31
N ARG A 36 -9.07 -5.67 -19.28
CA ARG A 36 -8.31 -4.63 -20.01
C ARG A 36 -6.86 -4.56 -19.54
N SER A 37 -6.61 -4.59 -18.22
CA SER A 37 -5.25 -4.53 -17.66
C SER A 37 -4.45 -5.78 -18.04
N LYS A 38 -5.07 -6.96 -18.02
CA LYS A 38 -4.47 -8.22 -18.50
C LYS A 38 -4.15 -8.16 -19.99
N ALA A 39 -5.09 -7.69 -20.83
CA ALA A 39 -4.86 -7.55 -22.26
C ALA A 39 -3.72 -6.58 -22.60
N LYS A 40 -3.56 -5.51 -21.81
CA LYS A 40 -2.44 -4.56 -21.92
C LYS A 40 -1.15 -5.06 -21.27
N GLY A 41 -1.19 -6.15 -20.50
CA GLY A 41 -0.07 -6.66 -19.74
C GLY A 41 0.41 -5.71 -18.63
N LYS A 42 -0.46 -4.80 -18.15
CA LYS A 42 -0.10 -3.80 -17.14
C LYS A 42 -1.26 -3.41 -16.23
N LEU A 43 -0.97 -3.23 -14.94
CA LEU A 43 -1.85 -2.67 -13.92
C LEU A 43 -1.32 -1.28 -13.54
N LEU A 44 -2.18 -0.26 -13.55
CA LEU A 44 -1.82 1.10 -13.18
C LEU A 44 -2.18 1.36 -11.72
N ALA A 45 -1.20 1.68 -10.88
CA ALA A 45 -1.44 2.02 -9.48
C ALA A 45 -1.09 3.47 -9.17
N CYS A 46 -1.98 4.15 -8.44
CA CYS A 46 -1.73 5.47 -7.88
C CYS A 46 -1.21 5.37 -6.46
N ALA A 47 -0.25 6.21 -6.10
CA ALA A 47 0.23 6.39 -4.73
C ALA A 47 0.77 7.80 -4.51
N ASP A 48 0.87 8.20 -3.24
CA ASP A 48 1.57 9.42 -2.85
C ASP A 48 3.08 9.25 -3.06
N PRO A 49 3.76 10.20 -3.73
CA PRO A 49 5.21 10.11 -4.00
C PRO A 49 6.10 10.28 -2.76
N TYR A 50 5.54 10.73 -1.61
CA TYR A 50 6.30 11.12 -0.41
C TYR A 50 5.96 10.30 0.84
N SER A 51 5.25 9.18 0.68
CA SER A 51 4.76 8.36 1.80
C SER A 51 5.69 7.19 2.16
N PHE A 52 7.04 7.37 2.07
CA PHE A 52 7.96 6.33 2.54
C PHE A 52 7.65 5.95 4.02
N PRO A 53 7.65 4.68 4.39
CA PRO A 53 8.06 3.47 3.67
C PRO A 53 6.95 2.77 2.85
N SER A 54 5.73 3.33 2.77
CA SER A 54 4.63 2.72 2.02
C SER A 54 4.80 2.90 0.51
N ALA A 55 5.01 4.13 0.06
CA ALA A 55 5.28 4.45 -1.34
C ALA A 55 6.20 5.66 -1.44
N ALA A 56 7.17 5.64 -2.34
CA ALA A 56 8.01 6.79 -2.61
C ALA A 56 8.53 6.81 -4.04
N GLN A 57 8.52 7.99 -4.65
CA GLN A 57 9.11 8.19 -5.96
C GLN A 57 10.62 8.36 -5.84
N ASN A 58 11.37 7.81 -6.81
CA ASN A 58 12.83 7.94 -6.89
C ASN A 58 13.59 7.39 -5.67
N THR A 59 13.05 6.35 -5.03
CA THR A 59 13.72 5.62 -3.95
C THR A 59 13.87 4.14 -4.32
N ASP A 60 14.94 3.53 -3.80
CA ASP A 60 15.16 2.10 -3.89
C ASP A 60 15.50 1.58 -2.48
N PRO A 61 14.69 0.69 -1.93
CA PRO A 61 13.42 0.16 -2.45
C PRO A 61 12.28 1.21 -2.44
N PRO A 62 11.25 1.05 -3.32
CA PRO A 62 10.27 2.11 -3.60
C PRO A 62 9.14 2.23 -2.57
N GLY A 63 8.92 1.23 -1.74
CA GLY A 63 7.89 1.18 -0.72
C GLY A 63 7.12 -0.14 -0.70
N TYR A 64 6.67 -0.55 0.51
CA TYR A 64 6.05 -1.87 0.70
C TYR A 64 4.71 -1.99 -0.05
N ASP A 65 3.90 -0.95 -0.17
CA ASP A 65 2.65 -0.99 -0.93
C ASP A 65 2.89 -1.23 -2.42
N ILE A 66 3.95 -0.62 -2.95
CA ILE A 66 4.34 -0.81 -4.35
C ILE A 66 4.80 -2.25 -4.57
N GLU A 67 5.56 -2.83 -3.65
CA GLU A 67 6.01 -4.22 -3.77
C GLU A 67 4.87 -5.22 -3.61
N ILE A 68 3.94 -4.97 -2.68
CA ILE A 68 2.72 -5.79 -2.54
C ILE A 68 1.90 -5.74 -3.83
N MET A 69 1.65 -4.55 -4.37
CA MET A 69 0.90 -4.40 -5.61
C MET A 69 1.63 -4.98 -6.83
N ARG A 70 2.96 -4.97 -6.83
CA ARG A 70 3.78 -5.64 -7.86
C ARG A 70 3.60 -7.15 -7.83
N GLU A 71 3.56 -7.76 -6.63
CA GLU A 71 3.26 -9.18 -6.46
C GLU A 71 1.83 -9.51 -6.91
N ILE A 72 0.86 -8.64 -6.63
CA ILE A 72 -0.52 -8.79 -7.10
C ILE A 72 -0.58 -8.72 -8.64
N ALA A 73 0.01 -7.71 -9.26
CA ALA A 73 0.04 -7.56 -10.70
C ALA A 73 0.68 -8.78 -11.39
N LYS A 74 1.81 -9.26 -10.86
CA LYS A 74 2.53 -10.44 -11.37
C LYS A 74 1.65 -11.70 -11.41
N ARG A 75 0.80 -11.93 -10.40
CA ARG A 75 -0.13 -13.08 -10.38
C ARG A 75 -1.19 -12.99 -11.48
N GLY A 76 -1.54 -11.79 -11.90
CA GLY A 76 -2.41 -11.55 -13.06
C GLY A 76 -1.69 -11.56 -14.42
N GLY A 77 -0.39 -11.88 -14.45
CA GLY A 77 0.42 -11.80 -15.68
C GLY A 77 0.69 -10.37 -16.15
N MET A 78 0.58 -9.40 -15.24
CA MET A 78 0.75 -7.98 -15.52
C MET A 78 2.03 -7.43 -14.88
N ARG A 79 2.60 -6.37 -15.46
CA ARG A 79 3.57 -5.53 -14.78
C ARG A 79 2.87 -4.37 -14.07
N LEU A 80 3.44 -3.87 -12.98
CA LEU A 80 2.95 -2.68 -12.30
C LEU A 80 3.55 -1.41 -12.93
N GLU A 81 2.71 -0.42 -13.22
CA GLU A 81 3.13 0.94 -13.57
C GLU A 81 2.57 1.93 -12.54
N MET A 82 3.42 2.84 -12.06
CA MET A 82 3.04 3.82 -11.04
C MET A 82 2.58 5.13 -11.65
N VAL A 83 1.53 5.69 -11.06
CA VAL A 83 1.01 7.05 -11.34
C VAL A 83 1.05 7.82 -10.02
N TRP A 84 1.79 8.90 -9.96
CA TRP A 84 1.96 9.66 -8.73
C TRP A 84 0.82 10.64 -8.51
N ALA A 85 0.28 10.64 -7.30
CA ALA A 85 -0.86 11.45 -6.88
C ALA A 85 -0.62 11.98 -5.46
N ASP A 86 -0.04 13.17 -5.37
CA ASP A 86 0.32 13.83 -4.12
C ASP A 86 -0.93 14.13 -3.28
N THR A 87 -1.00 13.55 -2.08
CA THR A 87 -2.08 13.72 -1.10
C THR A 87 -1.78 14.84 -0.09
N GLY A 88 -0.54 15.33 -0.03
CA GLY A 88 -0.10 16.40 0.88
C GLY A 88 -0.40 17.81 0.38
N THR A 89 -0.90 17.98 -0.86
CA THR A 89 -1.24 19.30 -1.41
C THR A 89 -2.60 19.81 -0.93
N ARG A 90 -2.84 21.11 -1.11
CA ARG A 90 -4.14 21.72 -0.77
C ARG A 90 -5.30 20.95 -1.44
N GLY A 91 -6.24 20.47 -0.65
CA GLY A 91 -7.37 19.63 -1.06
C GLY A 91 -7.14 18.14 -0.83
N GLY A 92 -5.95 17.74 -0.31
CA GLY A 92 -5.69 16.43 0.27
C GLY A 92 -6.02 15.24 -0.63
N THR A 93 -6.31 14.14 0.00
CA THR A 93 -6.67 12.85 -0.60
C THR A 93 -7.84 12.96 -1.59
N SER A 94 -8.87 13.74 -1.26
CA SER A 94 -10.04 13.94 -2.14
C SER A 94 -9.65 14.57 -3.49
N ARG A 95 -8.70 15.52 -3.48
CA ARG A 95 -8.18 16.10 -4.73
C ARG A 95 -7.33 15.08 -5.50
N ALA A 96 -6.51 14.33 -4.80
CA ALA A 96 -5.70 13.26 -5.41
C ALA A 96 -6.60 12.26 -6.12
N PHE A 97 -7.68 11.77 -5.49
CA PHE A 97 -8.64 10.84 -6.09
C PHE A 97 -9.33 11.42 -7.33
N ARG A 98 -9.85 12.66 -7.22
CA ARG A 98 -10.51 13.33 -8.37
C ARG A 98 -9.59 13.49 -9.57
N ASN A 99 -8.30 13.66 -9.36
CA ASN A 99 -7.33 13.90 -10.44
C ASN A 99 -6.59 12.65 -10.92
N SER A 100 -6.81 11.50 -10.29
CA SER A 100 -6.15 10.24 -10.63
C SER A 100 -7.16 9.12 -10.91
N ILE A 101 -7.56 8.36 -9.90
CA ILE A 101 -8.38 7.16 -10.04
C ILE A 101 -9.77 7.43 -10.63
N LEU A 102 -10.41 8.55 -10.26
CA LEU A 102 -11.72 8.94 -10.81
C LEU A 102 -11.62 9.40 -12.28
N LYS A 103 -10.46 9.89 -12.72
CA LYS A 103 -10.18 10.17 -14.14
C LYS A 103 -9.59 8.97 -14.88
N LYS A 104 -9.64 7.77 -14.29
CA LYS A 104 -9.11 6.52 -14.87
C LYS A 104 -7.61 6.61 -15.26
N ARG A 105 -6.83 7.47 -14.58
CA ARG A 105 -5.38 7.55 -14.77
C ARG A 105 -4.66 6.38 -14.12
N CYS A 106 -5.29 5.74 -13.14
CA CYS A 106 -4.89 4.46 -12.55
C CYS A 106 -6.10 3.59 -12.27
N ASP A 107 -5.86 2.32 -12.00
CA ASP A 107 -6.88 1.30 -11.76
C ASP A 107 -7.09 1.06 -10.26
N VAL A 108 -6.04 1.27 -9.47
CA VAL A 108 -6.03 1.09 -8.00
C VAL A 108 -5.27 2.25 -7.34
N PHE A 109 -5.68 2.65 -6.13
CA PHE A 109 -4.95 3.60 -5.29
C PHE A 109 -4.44 2.87 -4.04
N LEU A 110 -3.15 3.11 -3.69
CA LEU A 110 -2.44 2.35 -2.66
C LEU A 110 -2.55 2.98 -1.27
N GLY A 111 -2.51 2.15 -0.23
CA GLY A 111 -2.16 2.52 1.13
C GLY A 111 -3.12 3.44 1.86
N MET A 112 -4.43 3.16 1.82
CA MET A 112 -5.43 3.99 2.49
C MET A 112 -6.00 3.30 3.73
N SER A 113 -6.07 4.02 4.85
CA SER A 113 -6.75 3.54 6.05
C SER A 113 -8.27 3.66 5.90
N ASP A 114 -8.98 2.61 6.28
CA ASP A 114 -10.41 2.69 6.52
C ASP A 114 -10.64 3.35 7.89
N SER A 115 -10.84 4.65 7.86
CA SER A 115 -11.12 5.46 9.06
C SER A 115 -12.62 5.57 9.35
N GLY A 116 -13.48 4.86 8.60
CA GLY A 116 -14.93 5.00 8.69
C GLY A 116 -15.49 6.28 8.08
N ASP A 117 -14.67 7.05 7.38
CA ASP A 117 -15.08 8.26 6.64
C ASP A 117 -15.51 7.89 5.21
N ASP A 118 -16.78 7.52 5.06
CA ASP A 118 -17.38 7.19 3.76
C ASP A 118 -17.34 8.37 2.78
N ASP A 119 -17.28 9.61 3.27
CA ASP A 119 -17.21 10.82 2.43
C ASP A 119 -15.89 10.85 1.65
N MET A 120 -14.82 10.27 2.18
CA MET A 120 -13.54 10.13 1.49
C MET A 120 -13.69 9.34 0.17
N LEU A 121 -14.54 8.34 0.13
CA LEU A 121 -14.77 7.50 -1.05
C LEU A 121 -15.68 8.17 -2.11
N MET A 122 -16.25 9.33 -1.80
CA MET A 122 -17.07 10.14 -2.71
C MET A 122 -18.20 9.36 -3.40
N GLY A 123 -18.72 8.31 -2.76
CA GLY A 123 -19.76 7.45 -3.32
C GLY A 123 -19.36 6.63 -4.55
N GLN A 124 -18.17 6.85 -5.13
CA GLN A 124 -17.70 6.26 -6.39
C GLN A 124 -16.57 5.26 -6.22
N LEU A 125 -15.91 5.28 -5.08
CA LEU A 125 -14.78 4.41 -4.74
C LEU A 125 -15.20 3.36 -3.71
N ALA A 126 -14.41 2.31 -3.58
CA ALA A 126 -14.59 1.25 -2.59
C ALA A 126 -13.23 0.76 -2.07
N PHE A 127 -13.19 0.40 -0.81
CA PHE A 127 -12.05 -0.32 -0.23
C PHE A 127 -12.05 -1.79 -0.66
N THR A 128 -10.86 -2.32 -0.93
CA THR A 128 -10.62 -3.76 -0.95
C THR A 128 -10.67 -4.32 0.46
N LYS A 129 -10.54 -5.63 0.63
CA LYS A 129 -10.25 -6.20 1.94
C LYS A 129 -8.94 -5.64 2.48
N PRO A 130 -8.81 -5.50 3.80
CA PRO A 130 -7.57 -5.01 4.40
C PRO A 130 -6.41 -5.99 4.18
N TYR A 131 -5.21 -5.44 3.97
CA TYR A 131 -4.02 -6.25 3.76
C TYR A 131 -3.02 -6.20 4.91
N VAL A 132 -3.09 -5.18 5.79
CA VAL A 132 -2.21 -5.03 6.96
C VAL A 132 -2.86 -4.16 8.02
N GLY A 133 -2.60 -4.48 9.29
CA GLY A 133 -2.91 -3.63 10.43
C GLY A 133 -1.77 -2.65 10.68
N MET A 134 -2.11 -1.40 10.99
CA MET A 134 -1.18 -0.34 11.38
C MET A 134 -1.66 0.35 12.65
N GLY A 135 -0.74 0.91 13.43
CA GLY A 135 -1.10 1.59 14.66
C GLY A 135 0.09 2.28 15.32
N TYR A 136 -0.20 2.85 16.49
CA TYR A 136 0.85 3.39 17.33
C TYR A 136 1.53 2.25 18.11
N VAL A 137 2.84 2.30 18.18
CA VAL A 137 3.67 1.28 18.82
C VAL A 137 4.58 1.88 19.87
N LEU A 138 4.84 1.10 20.92
CA LEU A 138 5.74 1.50 22.00
C LEU A 138 7.19 1.27 21.59
N VAL A 139 8.00 2.33 21.66
CA VAL A 139 9.43 2.31 21.40
C VAL A 139 10.17 2.72 22.67
N VAL A 140 11.17 1.96 23.05
CA VAL A 140 11.90 2.13 24.31
C VAL A 140 13.41 2.09 24.12
N GLN A 141 14.13 2.71 25.07
CA GLN A 141 15.58 2.65 25.21
C GLN A 141 16.02 3.07 26.63
N GLY A 142 17.29 3.09 26.90
CA GLY A 142 17.86 3.63 28.14
C GLY A 142 17.18 3.08 29.39
N LYS A 143 16.60 3.94 30.23
CA LYS A 143 15.91 3.57 31.48
C LYS A 143 14.61 2.81 31.25
N ALA A 144 14.04 2.90 30.05
CA ALA A 144 12.81 2.22 29.67
C ALA A 144 13.06 0.91 28.91
N ALA A 145 14.30 0.52 28.64
CA ALA A 145 14.63 -0.57 27.73
C ALA A 145 14.01 -1.94 28.10
N ASP A 146 13.74 -2.16 29.38
CA ASP A 146 13.10 -3.38 29.91
C ASP A 146 11.58 -3.28 30.04
N LYS A 147 10.99 -2.10 29.86
CA LYS A 147 9.56 -1.86 30.02
C LYS A 147 8.78 -2.35 28.78
N LYS A 148 7.65 -2.99 29.04
CA LYS A 148 6.81 -3.59 27.98
C LYS A 148 5.42 -2.97 27.87
N THR A 149 5.00 -2.22 28.89
CA THR A 149 3.65 -1.66 28.97
C THR A 149 3.67 -0.18 29.38
N LEU A 150 2.62 0.54 29.03
CA LEU A 150 2.43 1.93 29.47
C LEU A 150 2.28 2.05 30.99
N SER A 151 1.71 1.04 31.65
CA SER A 151 1.60 0.98 33.10
C SER A 151 2.96 0.94 33.77
N GLU A 152 3.88 0.10 33.28
CA GLU A 152 5.25 0.02 33.82
C GLU A 152 6.02 1.34 33.64
N LEU A 153 5.77 2.08 32.56
CA LEU A 153 6.35 3.42 32.34
C LEU A 153 5.76 4.43 33.33
N LYS A 154 4.45 4.39 33.57
CA LYS A 154 3.76 5.23 34.57
C LYS A 154 4.34 5.00 35.95
N ASP A 155 4.41 3.74 36.38
CA ASP A 155 4.92 3.34 37.72
C ASP A 155 6.39 3.76 37.92
N ALA A 156 7.20 3.73 36.86
CA ALA A 156 8.58 4.20 36.85
C ALA A 156 8.71 5.72 36.68
N ASN A 157 7.59 6.45 36.56
CA ASN A 157 7.54 7.88 36.27
C ASN A 157 8.38 8.30 35.02
N ILE A 158 8.38 7.42 34.01
CA ILE A 158 9.05 7.67 32.72
C ILE A 158 8.08 8.37 31.77
N LYS A 159 8.49 9.52 31.22
CA LYS A 159 7.69 10.27 30.26
C LYS A 159 7.71 9.58 28.89
N VAL A 160 6.52 9.45 28.29
CA VAL A 160 6.34 8.90 26.95
C VAL A 160 6.26 10.04 25.92
N GLY A 161 7.15 10.05 24.95
CA GLY A 161 7.10 11.00 23.83
C GLY A 161 5.93 10.68 22.89
N VAL A 162 5.05 11.66 22.62
CA VAL A 162 3.90 11.52 21.72
C VAL A 162 3.70 12.74 20.85
N PRO A 163 3.10 12.61 19.66
CA PRO A 163 2.68 13.76 18.87
C PRO A 163 1.51 14.46 19.55
N MET A 164 1.62 15.78 19.69
CA MET A 164 0.57 16.59 20.33
C MET A 164 -0.75 16.56 19.55
N SER A 165 -1.87 16.67 20.26
CA SER A 165 -3.22 16.74 19.68
C SER A 165 -3.59 15.51 18.84
N THR A 166 -3.10 14.36 19.24
CA THR A 166 -3.44 13.05 18.64
C THR A 166 -4.26 12.18 19.61
N PRO A 167 -4.95 11.14 19.14
CA PRO A 167 -5.67 10.21 20.03
C PRO A 167 -4.78 9.63 21.13
N ILE A 168 -3.49 9.35 20.85
CA ILE A 168 -2.56 8.83 21.86
C ILE A 168 -2.13 9.88 22.89
N ASP A 169 -2.06 11.17 22.54
CA ASP A 169 -1.84 12.26 23.50
C ASP A 169 -3.00 12.33 24.50
N ASP A 170 -4.23 12.28 24.00
CA ASP A 170 -5.44 12.28 24.82
C ASP A 170 -5.53 11.02 25.70
N TYR A 171 -5.24 9.85 25.13
CA TYR A 171 -5.20 8.59 25.86
C TYR A 171 -4.22 8.66 27.04
N LEU A 172 -2.97 9.09 26.84
CA LEU A 172 -1.99 9.21 27.91
C LEU A 172 -2.42 10.23 28.98
N PHE A 173 -3.04 11.33 28.54
CA PHE A 173 -3.55 12.35 29.45
C PHE A 173 -4.65 11.81 30.36
N THR A 174 -5.64 11.17 29.78
CA THR A 174 -6.80 10.64 30.52
C THR A 174 -6.46 9.47 31.44
N HIS A 175 -5.35 8.77 31.18
CA HIS A 175 -4.86 7.68 32.01
C HIS A 175 -3.74 8.10 32.99
N ASP A 176 -3.48 9.41 33.15
CA ASP A 176 -2.43 9.96 34.01
C ASP A 176 -1.03 9.38 33.73
N ILE A 177 -0.73 9.08 32.46
CA ILE A 177 0.60 8.61 32.06
C ILE A 177 1.49 9.81 31.77
N PRO A 178 2.68 9.93 32.40
CA PRO A 178 3.60 11.04 32.15
C PRO A 178 3.99 11.11 30.67
N ARG A 179 3.86 12.29 30.04
CA ARG A 179 4.14 12.43 28.62
C ARG A 179 4.95 13.67 28.28
N SER A 180 5.66 13.62 27.14
CA SER A 180 6.35 14.72 26.51
C SER A 180 5.78 14.94 25.11
N LEU A 181 5.34 16.17 24.81
CA LEU A 181 4.65 16.52 23.58
C LEU A 181 5.62 16.99 22.49
N TYR A 182 5.44 16.45 21.29
CA TYR A 182 6.20 16.81 20.11
C TYR A 182 5.26 17.19 18.96
N LEU A 183 5.77 17.92 17.96
CA LEU A 183 4.97 18.32 16.80
C LEU A 183 4.62 17.13 15.89
N ASP A 184 5.52 16.14 15.80
CA ASP A 184 5.39 15.01 14.88
C ASP A 184 6.26 13.83 15.30
N ASN A 185 6.01 12.67 14.68
CA ASN A 185 6.78 11.44 14.94
C ASN A 185 8.27 11.57 14.61
N ARG A 186 8.65 12.36 13.60
CA ARG A 186 10.06 12.54 13.21
C ARG A 186 10.85 13.21 14.33
N ARG A 187 10.29 14.23 14.98
CA ARG A 187 10.91 14.91 16.12
C ARG A 187 11.01 14.02 17.34
N ILE A 188 10.02 13.16 17.57
CA ILE A 188 10.09 12.14 18.62
C ILE A 188 11.26 11.20 18.37
N MET A 189 11.34 10.63 17.16
CA MET A 189 12.40 9.69 16.83
C MET A 189 13.79 10.35 16.81
N GLN A 190 13.88 11.64 16.48
CA GLN A 190 15.11 12.43 16.65
C GLN A 190 15.52 12.55 18.13
N ALA A 191 14.57 12.85 19.03
CA ALA A 191 14.83 12.91 20.47
C ALA A 191 15.25 11.52 21.03
N MET A 192 14.59 10.45 20.56
CA MET A 192 15.00 9.07 20.86
C MET A 192 16.43 8.80 20.39
N SER A 193 16.80 9.15 19.15
CA SER A 193 18.14 8.90 18.61
C SER A 193 19.25 9.60 19.37
N LYS A 194 18.95 10.75 19.98
CA LYS A 194 19.88 11.52 20.85
C LYS A 194 19.87 11.08 22.30
N GLY A 195 18.99 10.16 22.71
CA GLY A 195 18.83 9.75 24.12
C GLY A 195 18.20 10.81 25.02
N GLU A 196 17.47 11.79 24.43
CA GLU A 196 16.78 12.85 25.18
C GLU A 196 15.53 12.32 25.89
N ILE A 197 14.92 11.24 25.34
CA ILE A 197 13.81 10.51 25.94
C ILE A 197 14.03 9.01 25.85
N ASP A 198 13.47 8.27 26.80
CA ASP A 198 13.66 6.83 26.94
C ASP A 198 12.48 6.00 26.42
N ALA A 199 11.32 6.61 26.24
CA ALA A 199 10.11 5.96 25.75
C ALA A 199 9.31 6.85 24.82
N SER A 200 8.65 6.27 23.83
CA SER A 200 7.75 6.98 22.93
C SER A 200 6.64 6.07 22.41
N LEU A 201 5.50 6.66 22.08
CA LEU A 201 4.39 6.00 21.40
C LEU A 201 4.22 6.70 20.04
N VAL A 202 4.59 6.02 18.96
CA VAL A 202 4.70 6.59 17.62
C VAL A 202 3.98 5.74 16.59
N TRP A 203 3.60 6.35 15.49
CA TRP A 203 3.08 5.60 14.35
C TRP A 203 4.12 4.60 13.84
N VAL A 204 3.70 3.36 13.60
CA VAL A 204 4.60 2.22 13.34
C VAL A 204 5.62 2.46 12.21
N THR A 205 5.24 3.20 11.16
CA THR A 205 6.15 3.49 10.05
C THR A 205 7.26 4.49 10.40
N ALA A 206 7.10 5.26 11.48
CA ALA A 206 8.14 6.19 11.94
C ALA A 206 9.43 5.47 12.33
N ILE A 207 9.33 4.21 12.77
CA ILE A 207 10.50 3.38 13.11
C ILE A 207 11.35 3.10 11.86
N ALA A 208 10.71 2.76 10.75
CA ALA A 208 11.41 2.50 9.49
C ALA A 208 12.16 3.73 8.99
N VAL A 209 11.50 4.91 9.05
CA VAL A 209 12.13 6.19 8.71
C VAL A 209 13.31 6.48 9.64
N ALA A 210 13.11 6.33 10.95
CA ALA A 210 14.13 6.61 11.95
C ALA A 210 15.35 5.67 11.85
N ARG A 211 15.17 4.40 11.57
CA ARG A 211 16.29 3.46 11.35
C ARG A 211 17.11 3.82 10.12
N ARG A 212 16.49 4.39 9.10
CA ARG A 212 17.19 4.89 7.92
C ARG A 212 17.95 6.20 8.21
N GLU A 213 17.34 7.11 8.98
CA GLU A 213 17.96 8.40 9.34
C GLU A 213 19.03 8.26 10.46
N TYR A 214 18.83 7.33 11.37
CA TYR A 214 19.67 7.12 12.58
C TYR A 214 20.04 5.63 12.73
N PRO A 215 20.89 5.08 11.85
CA PRO A 215 21.20 3.63 11.84
C PRO A 215 21.86 3.12 13.12
N ASP A 216 22.58 3.99 13.85
CA ASP A 216 23.29 3.65 15.10
C ASP A 216 22.44 3.84 16.36
N ALA A 217 21.20 4.30 16.23
CA ALA A 217 20.31 4.53 17.37
C ALA A 217 19.92 3.21 18.06
N LYS A 218 19.90 3.24 19.40
CA LYS A 218 19.72 2.04 20.24
C LYS A 218 18.28 1.76 20.63
N PHE A 219 17.33 2.59 20.20
CA PHE A 219 15.91 2.35 20.49
C PHE A 219 15.42 1.07 19.81
N HIS A 220 14.49 0.41 20.44
CA HIS A 220 13.77 -0.74 19.87
C HIS A 220 12.27 -0.66 20.14
N MET A 221 11.51 -1.23 19.26
CA MET A 221 10.08 -1.42 19.44
C MET A 221 9.87 -2.55 20.46
N VAL A 222 8.92 -2.37 21.37
CA VAL A 222 8.52 -3.41 22.30
C VAL A 222 7.88 -4.56 21.54
N GLU A 223 8.49 -5.73 21.62
CA GLU A 223 8.00 -6.94 20.96
C GLU A 223 6.65 -7.35 21.56
N GLY A 224 5.69 -7.67 20.68
CA GLY A 224 4.36 -8.10 21.09
C GLY A 224 3.44 -6.97 21.59
N TYR A 225 3.88 -5.69 21.54
CA TYR A 225 2.99 -4.57 21.84
C TYR A 225 1.89 -4.48 20.79
N VAL A 226 0.64 -4.53 21.23
CA VAL A 226 -0.55 -4.38 20.39
C VAL A 226 -1.21 -3.05 20.72
N PRO A 227 -1.39 -2.15 19.73
CA PRO A 227 -2.08 -0.87 19.95
C PRO A 227 -3.52 -1.09 20.43
N GLU A 228 -4.03 -0.19 21.25
CA GLU A 228 -5.43 -0.16 21.63
C GLU A 228 -6.35 0.01 20.41
N ALA A 229 -7.62 -0.36 20.53
CA ALA A 229 -8.54 -0.41 19.39
C ALA A 229 -8.74 0.95 18.70
N ASP A 230 -8.67 2.04 19.45
CA ASP A 230 -8.77 3.42 18.98
C ASP A 230 -7.42 4.00 18.47
N GLN A 231 -6.37 3.20 18.52
CA GLN A 231 -4.99 3.58 18.14
C GLN A 231 -4.47 2.75 16.98
N ARG A 232 -5.34 2.00 16.31
CA ARG A 232 -4.97 1.10 15.22
C ARG A 232 -6.02 1.12 14.10
N TRP A 233 -5.55 0.94 12.87
CA TRP A 233 -6.38 0.94 11.67
C TRP A 233 -5.90 -0.14 10.72
N ASN A 234 -6.79 -0.56 9.84
CA ASN A 234 -6.44 -1.42 8.73
C ASN A 234 -6.09 -0.56 7.49
N LEU A 235 -5.11 -0.99 6.72
CA LEU A 235 -4.84 -0.44 5.39
C LEU A 235 -5.47 -1.30 4.31
N ASN A 236 -6.04 -0.59 3.33
CA ASN A 236 -6.76 -1.14 2.20
C ASN A 236 -6.24 -0.51 0.91
N PHE A 237 -6.44 -1.17 -0.20
CA PHE A 237 -6.38 -0.51 -1.51
C PHE A 237 -7.74 0.07 -1.85
N ILE A 238 -7.76 1.05 -2.76
CA ILE A 238 -9.01 1.64 -3.24
C ILE A 238 -9.14 1.37 -4.73
N VAL A 239 -10.34 0.96 -5.14
CA VAL A 239 -10.75 0.79 -6.53
C VAL A 239 -12.04 1.56 -6.80
N ARG A 240 -12.40 1.77 -8.06
CA ARG A 240 -13.75 2.29 -8.40
C ARG A 240 -14.81 1.24 -8.09
N LYS A 241 -15.97 1.65 -7.59
CA LYS A 241 -17.07 0.73 -7.21
C LYS A 241 -17.51 -0.21 -8.32
N GLN A 242 -17.43 0.20 -9.58
CA GLN A 242 -17.79 -0.64 -10.72
C GLN A 242 -16.72 -1.70 -11.06
N ASP A 243 -15.50 -1.57 -10.58
CA ASP A 243 -14.37 -2.46 -10.92
C ASP A 243 -14.36 -3.72 -10.04
N GLN A 244 -15.51 -4.43 -9.97
CA GLN A 244 -15.73 -5.56 -9.06
C GLN A 244 -14.80 -6.75 -9.33
N SER A 245 -14.51 -7.05 -10.60
CA SER A 245 -13.58 -8.11 -11.00
C SER A 245 -12.17 -7.82 -10.52
N LEU A 246 -11.70 -6.57 -10.66
CA LEU A 246 -10.39 -6.13 -10.16
C LEU A 246 -10.34 -6.18 -8.63
N MET A 247 -11.38 -5.70 -7.94
CA MET A 247 -11.47 -5.75 -6.49
C MET A 247 -11.38 -7.19 -5.98
N LYS A 248 -12.17 -8.10 -6.56
CA LYS A 248 -12.13 -9.52 -6.19
C LYS A 248 -10.75 -10.14 -6.45
N PHE A 249 -10.13 -9.85 -7.57
CA PHE A 249 -8.79 -10.35 -7.89
C PHE A 249 -7.73 -9.87 -6.87
N ILE A 250 -7.80 -8.59 -6.47
CA ILE A 250 -6.92 -8.03 -5.44
C ILE A 250 -7.17 -8.73 -4.10
N ASP A 251 -8.43 -8.85 -3.68
CA ASP A 251 -8.83 -9.47 -2.40
C ASP A 251 -8.39 -10.94 -2.30
N ASP A 252 -8.59 -11.71 -3.35
CA ASP A 252 -8.17 -13.12 -3.40
C ASP A 252 -6.63 -13.24 -3.31
N THR A 253 -5.92 -12.36 -4.03
CA THR A 253 -4.45 -12.36 -4.02
C THR A 253 -3.89 -11.88 -2.67
N VAL A 254 -4.49 -10.87 -2.04
CA VAL A 254 -4.14 -10.43 -0.68
C VAL A 254 -4.29 -11.60 0.30
N ALA A 255 -5.40 -12.35 0.24
CA ALA A 255 -5.60 -13.51 1.10
C ALA A 255 -4.49 -14.57 0.92
N GLU A 256 -4.06 -14.82 -0.31
CA GLU A 256 -2.92 -15.72 -0.58
C GLU A 256 -1.60 -15.19 -0.01
N LEU A 257 -1.31 -13.88 -0.18
CA LEU A 257 -0.08 -13.26 0.33
C LEU A 257 -0.03 -13.25 1.86
N LEU A 258 -1.17 -13.11 2.52
CA LEU A 258 -1.29 -13.25 3.96
C LEU A 258 -1.05 -14.69 4.41
N ALA A 259 -1.71 -15.66 3.75
CA ALA A 259 -1.63 -17.07 4.12
C ALA A 259 -0.22 -17.67 3.94
N ASN A 260 0.52 -17.25 2.91
CA ASN A 260 1.87 -17.77 2.60
C ASN A 260 3.01 -16.96 3.26
N GLY A 261 2.69 -15.93 4.05
CA GLY A 261 3.66 -15.10 4.77
C GLY A 261 4.42 -14.07 3.91
N LYS A 262 4.10 -13.96 2.61
CA LYS A 262 4.78 -13.00 1.72
C LYS A 262 4.52 -11.55 2.13
N MET A 263 3.32 -11.26 2.63
CA MET A 263 2.98 -9.93 3.16
C MET A 263 3.94 -9.52 4.28
N LYS A 264 4.11 -10.40 5.27
CA LYS A 264 5.05 -10.20 6.38
C LYS A 264 6.47 -9.98 5.88
N GLN A 265 6.95 -10.83 4.97
CA GLN A 265 8.30 -10.72 4.39
C GLN A 265 8.54 -9.35 3.74
N ILE A 266 7.56 -8.83 2.98
CA ILE A 266 7.70 -7.52 2.33
C ILE A 266 7.83 -6.41 3.38
N LEU A 267 6.94 -6.35 4.38
CA LEU A 267 6.99 -5.30 5.40
C LEU A 267 8.29 -5.33 6.20
N GLU A 268 8.77 -6.52 6.58
CA GLU A 268 10.02 -6.69 7.32
C GLU A 268 11.24 -6.16 6.56
N THR A 269 11.25 -6.24 5.22
CA THR A 269 12.30 -5.64 4.38
C THR A 269 12.41 -4.12 4.59
N TYR A 270 11.30 -3.48 4.97
CA TYR A 270 11.23 -2.05 5.27
C TYR A 270 11.39 -1.73 6.77
N ASN A 271 11.71 -2.70 7.60
CA ASN A 271 11.68 -2.58 9.07
C ASN A 271 10.32 -2.11 9.62
N VAL A 272 9.23 -2.46 8.93
CA VAL A 272 7.86 -2.23 9.39
C VAL A 272 7.36 -3.52 10.02
N PRO A 273 7.00 -3.51 11.32
CA PRO A 273 6.40 -4.66 11.97
C PRO A 273 5.13 -5.09 11.26
N PHE A 274 4.95 -6.38 11.10
CA PHE A 274 3.74 -6.91 10.49
C PHE A 274 2.69 -7.19 11.57
N TYR A 275 1.56 -6.50 11.45
CA TYR A 275 0.32 -6.86 12.12
C TYR A 275 -0.65 -7.41 11.07
N PRO A 276 -1.22 -8.62 11.24
CA PRO A 276 -2.33 -9.03 10.39
C PRO A 276 -3.48 -8.02 10.53
N PRO A 277 -4.36 -7.92 9.54
CA PRO A 277 -5.54 -7.06 9.65
C PRO A 277 -6.27 -7.29 10.97
N PHE A 278 -6.58 -6.21 11.65
CA PHE A 278 -7.34 -6.25 12.90
C PHE A 278 -8.82 -6.58 12.61
N SER A 279 -9.42 -7.36 13.48
CA SER A 279 -10.85 -7.71 13.45
C SER A 279 -11.69 -6.67 14.18
#